data_003416f8f0c820552dd9f47e6af156da
#
_entry.id   003416f8f0c820552dd9f47e6af156da
#
_cell.length_a   1.000
_cell.length_b   1.000
_cell.length_c   1.000
_cell.angle_alpha   90.00
_cell.angle_beta   90.00
_cell.angle_gamma   90.00
#
_symmetry.space_group_name_H-M   'P 1'
#
loop_
_entity.id
_entity.type
_entity.pdbx_description
1 polymer ?
#
loop_
_entity_poly.entity_id
_entity_poly.type
_entity_poly.pdbx_seq_one_letter_code
_entity_poly.pdbx_strand_id
1 'polypeptide(L)'
;MAHQWRGVIREYFDRLDVTKDTPIVTLGEGGTPLVAAPALAKLVGAEQVLLKVEGMNPTGSFKDRGMTMAVSKAVGHGAKAVICASTGNTSASAAAYAAAA
;
A
#
# COMPACT_ATOMS: atom_id res chain seq x y z
N MET A 1 -5.04 -18.62 16.07
CA MET A 1 -3.95 -17.66 15.88
C MET A 1 -4.44 -16.40 15.20
N ALA A 2 -3.90 -15.26 15.58
CA ALA A 2 -4.24 -14.01 14.92
C ALA A 2 -3.76 -14.01 13.46
N HIS A 3 -4.52 -13.40 12.57
CA HIS A 3 -4.13 -13.20 11.17
C HIS A 3 -2.93 -12.27 11.09
N GLN A 4 -1.90 -12.69 10.38
CA GLN A 4 -0.74 -11.85 10.10
C GLN A 4 -0.90 -11.20 8.74
N TRP A 5 -0.85 -9.88 8.69
CA TRP A 5 -0.93 -9.12 7.43
C TRP A 5 0.27 -9.40 6.52
N ARG A 6 0.00 -9.65 5.24
CA ARG A 6 1.00 -10.10 4.26
C ARG A 6 1.24 -9.11 3.11
N GLY A 7 0.69 -7.93 3.21
CA GLY A 7 0.74 -6.93 2.12
C GLY A 7 -0.48 -6.99 1.20
N VAL A 8 -0.71 -5.91 0.48
CA VAL A 8 -1.94 -5.70 -0.31
C VAL A 8 -2.18 -6.82 -1.33
N ILE A 9 -1.16 -7.21 -2.10
CA ILE A 9 -1.36 -8.19 -3.18
C ILE A 9 -1.79 -9.54 -2.61
N ARG A 10 -1.15 -10.02 -1.56
CA ARG A 10 -1.49 -11.32 -0.96
C ARG A 10 -2.85 -11.32 -0.29
N GLU A 11 -3.21 -10.21 0.37
CA GLU A 11 -4.50 -10.11 1.07
C GLU A 11 -5.69 -9.98 0.14
N TYR A 12 -5.49 -9.37 -1.04
CA TYR A 12 -6.55 -9.13 -2.02
C TYR A 12 -6.29 -9.81 -3.37
N PHE A 13 -5.53 -10.90 -3.37
CA PHE A 13 -5.06 -11.58 -4.58
C PHE A 13 -6.18 -11.89 -5.58
N ASP A 14 -7.32 -12.34 -5.08
CA ASP A 14 -8.49 -12.71 -5.89
C ASP A 14 -9.28 -11.50 -6.43
N ARG A 15 -8.89 -10.29 -6.04
CA ARG A 15 -9.54 -9.03 -6.45
C ARG A 15 -8.64 -8.13 -7.29
N LEU A 16 -7.41 -8.57 -7.53
CA LEU A 16 -6.40 -7.79 -8.25
C LEU A 16 -6.04 -8.48 -9.57
N ASP A 17 -5.56 -7.68 -10.52
CA ASP A 17 -5.06 -8.18 -11.80
C ASP A 17 -3.67 -8.79 -11.63
N VAL A 18 -3.62 -9.91 -10.95
CA VAL A 18 -2.41 -10.70 -10.72
C VAL A 18 -2.69 -12.18 -10.94
N THR A 19 -1.66 -12.94 -11.26
CA THR A 19 -1.73 -14.39 -11.40
C THR A 19 -0.69 -15.05 -10.50
N LYS A 20 -0.75 -16.39 -10.39
CA LYS A 20 0.26 -17.16 -9.65
C LYS A 20 1.70 -16.92 -10.13
N ASP A 21 1.86 -16.47 -11.39
CA ASP A 21 3.15 -16.21 -12.00
C ASP A 21 3.61 -14.74 -11.83
N THR A 22 2.75 -13.87 -11.29
CA THR A 22 3.11 -12.49 -11.00
C THR A 22 4.09 -12.43 -9.83
N PRO A 23 5.30 -11.88 -10.01
CA PRO A 23 6.21 -11.64 -8.88
C PRO A 23 5.55 -10.69 -7.89
N ILE A 24 5.72 -10.94 -6.61
CA ILE A 24 5.15 -10.08 -5.57
C ILE A 24 6.27 -9.32 -4.89
N VAL A 25 6.35 -8.03 -5.19
CA VAL A 25 7.25 -7.09 -4.51
C VAL A 25 6.44 -6.38 -3.43
N THR A 26 6.75 -6.63 -2.16
CA THR A 26 6.00 -6.07 -1.03
C THR A 26 6.93 -5.65 0.09
N LEU A 27 6.56 -4.61 0.80
CA LEU A 27 7.17 -4.15 2.04
C LEU A 27 6.20 -4.27 3.22
N GLY A 28 5.09 -4.99 3.04
CA GLY A 28 4.06 -5.18 4.06
C GLY A 28 3.05 -4.02 4.11
N GLU A 29 2.92 -3.27 3.04
CA GLU A 29 1.98 -2.14 2.92
C GLU A 29 0.52 -2.56 3.14
N GLY A 30 -0.30 -1.60 3.51
CA GLY A 30 -1.69 -1.83 3.87
C GLY A 30 -1.81 -2.32 5.32
N GLY A 31 -2.99 -2.79 5.72
CA GLY A 31 -3.23 -3.20 7.11
C GLY A 31 -3.01 -2.07 8.11
N THR A 32 -3.08 -0.83 7.67
CA THR A 32 -2.84 0.36 8.49
C THR A 32 -3.85 0.47 9.63
N PRO A 33 -3.47 1.07 10.77
CA PRO A 33 -4.36 1.21 11.92
C PRO A 33 -5.67 1.91 11.57
N LEU A 34 -6.72 1.50 12.24
CA LEU A 34 -8.03 2.14 12.21
C LEU A 34 -8.31 2.70 13.59
N VAL A 35 -8.30 4.03 13.73
CA VAL A 35 -8.35 4.72 15.01
C VAL A 35 -9.68 5.44 15.18
N ALA A 36 -10.35 5.24 16.31
CA ALA A 36 -11.58 5.95 16.62
C ALA A 36 -11.30 7.43 16.90
N ALA A 37 -12.15 8.30 16.35
CA ALA A 37 -12.06 9.76 16.51
C ALA A 37 -13.40 10.31 17.05
N PRO A 38 -13.72 10.09 18.36
CA PRO A 38 -15.01 10.46 18.92
C PRO A 38 -15.26 11.96 18.93
N ALA A 39 -14.23 12.78 19.14
CA ALA A 39 -14.37 14.23 19.09
C ALA A 39 -14.74 14.73 17.68
N LEU A 40 -14.17 14.14 16.66
CA LEU A 40 -14.51 14.46 15.27
C LEU A 40 -15.93 13.99 14.93
N ALA A 41 -16.31 12.78 15.37
CA ALA A 41 -17.66 12.27 15.20
C ALA A 41 -18.70 13.23 15.77
N LYS A 42 -18.49 13.72 16.98
CA LYS A 42 -19.37 14.73 17.61
C LYS A 42 -19.42 16.03 16.80
N LEU A 43 -18.27 16.49 16.33
CA LEU A 43 -18.18 17.76 15.59
C LEU A 43 -18.97 17.70 14.27
N VAL A 44 -18.91 16.59 13.55
CA VAL A 44 -19.57 16.42 12.23
C VAL A 44 -20.98 15.80 12.35
N GLY A 45 -21.44 15.45 13.53
CA GLY A 45 -22.76 14.84 13.76
C GLY A 45 -22.87 13.40 13.28
N ALA A 46 -21.77 12.67 13.23
CA ALA A 46 -21.75 11.26 12.86
C ALA A 46 -21.83 10.38 14.11
N GLU A 47 -22.41 9.19 13.96
CA GLU A 47 -22.43 8.19 15.02
C GLU A 47 -21.02 7.71 15.39
N GLN A 48 -20.19 7.47 14.36
CA GLN A 48 -18.81 7.05 14.52
C GLN A 48 -17.96 7.64 13.40
N VAL A 49 -16.71 8.01 13.73
CA VAL A 49 -15.67 8.34 12.75
C VAL A 49 -14.43 7.51 13.08
N LEU A 50 -13.90 6.83 12.08
CA LEU A 50 -12.68 6.04 12.17
C LEU A 50 -11.66 6.62 11.20
N LEU A 51 -10.43 6.78 11.67
CA LEU A 51 -9.32 7.28 10.87
C LEU A 51 -8.42 6.12 10.44
N LYS A 52 -8.32 5.91 9.14
CA LYS A 52 -7.34 4.97 8.58
C LYS A 52 -6.00 5.66 8.42
N VAL A 53 -5.02 5.25 9.21
CA VAL A 53 -3.75 5.98 9.34
C VAL A 53 -2.76 5.55 8.26
N GLU A 54 -2.90 6.11 7.06
CA GLU A 54 -2.07 5.76 5.90
C GLU A 54 -0.59 6.19 6.03
N GLY A 55 -0.28 7.12 6.93
CA GLY A 55 1.10 7.47 7.28
C GLY A 55 1.90 6.33 7.92
N MET A 56 1.23 5.26 8.35
CA MET A 56 1.87 4.05 8.89
C MET A 56 2.27 3.02 7.83
N ASN A 57 2.05 3.30 6.55
CA ASN A 57 2.63 2.49 5.48
C ASN A 57 4.17 2.58 5.48
N PRO A 58 4.87 1.58 4.89
CA PRO A 58 6.35 1.51 4.93
C PRO A 58 7.10 2.78 4.52
N THR A 59 6.63 3.52 3.51
CA THR A 59 7.26 4.78 3.10
C THR A 59 6.52 6.03 3.58
N GLY A 60 5.54 5.86 4.46
CA GLY A 60 4.86 6.96 5.12
C GLY A 60 3.66 7.52 4.38
N SER A 61 3.16 6.88 3.33
CA SER A 61 1.97 7.32 2.61
C SER A 61 1.19 6.19 1.97
N PHE A 62 -0.05 6.48 1.54
CA PHE A 62 -0.91 5.53 0.83
C PHE A 62 -0.36 5.12 -0.55
N LYS A 63 0.64 5.82 -1.08
CA LYS A 63 1.24 5.49 -2.39
C LYS A 63 1.77 4.05 -2.44
N ASP A 64 2.19 3.51 -1.32
CA ASP A 64 2.68 2.13 -1.21
C ASP A 64 1.66 1.09 -1.68
N ARG A 65 0.36 1.35 -1.50
CA ARG A 65 -0.70 0.43 -1.93
C ARG A 65 -0.71 0.25 -3.45
N GLY A 66 -0.60 1.34 -4.21
CA GLY A 66 -0.50 1.29 -5.66
C GLY A 66 0.88 0.85 -6.13
N MET A 67 1.93 1.23 -5.41
CA MET A 67 3.30 0.96 -5.82
C MET A 67 3.66 -0.52 -5.75
N THR A 68 3.15 -1.26 -4.75
CA THR A 68 3.33 -2.71 -4.71
C THR A 68 2.82 -3.37 -6.00
N MET A 69 1.65 -2.95 -6.51
CA MET A 69 1.10 -3.44 -7.77
C MET A 69 1.95 -3.00 -8.98
N ALA A 70 2.26 -1.71 -9.06
CA ALA A 70 2.99 -1.16 -10.20
C ALA A 70 4.37 -1.82 -10.37
N VAL A 71 5.13 -1.93 -9.30
CA VAL A 71 6.48 -2.53 -9.34
C VAL A 71 6.40 -4.05 -9.56
N SER A 72 5.46 -4.73 -8.92
CA SER A 72 5.27 -6.17 -9.14
C SER A 72 4.95 -6.47 -10.60
N LYS A 73 4.04 -5.72 -11.23
CA LYS A 73 3.71 -5.88 -12.65
C LYS A 73 4.90 -5.53 -13.55
N ALA A 74 5.63 -4.45 -13.24
CA ALA A 74 6.82 -4.06 -14.00
C ALA A 74 7.89 -5.17 -13.98
N VAL A 75 8.16 -5.74 -12.82
CA VAL A 75 9.10 -6.89 -12.70
C VAL A 75 8.58 -8.08 -13.51
N GLY A 76 7.30 -8.39 -13.41
CA GLY A 76 6.69 -9.48 -14.18
C GLY A 76 6.80 -9.30 -15.69
N HIS A 77 6.85 -8.05 -16.17
CA HIS A 77 7.05 -7.71 -17.59
C HIS A 77 8.54 -7.56 -17.99
N GLY A 78 9.46 -7.85 -17.08
CA GLY A 78 10.89 -7.79 -17.35
C GLY A 78 11.51 -6.40 -17.33
N ALA A 79 10.87 -5.42 -16.70
CA ALA A 79 11.42 -4.07 -16.59
C ALA A 79 12.78 -4.08 -15.87
N LYS A 80 13.73 -3.30 -16.38
CA LYS A 80 15.07 -3.15 -15.80
C LYS A 80 15.21 -1.90 -14.96
N ALA A 81 14.28 -0.97 -15.12
CA ALA A 81 14.25 0.30 -14.40
C ALA A 81 12.82 0.82 -14.33
N VAL A 82 12.55 1.66 -13.36
CA VAL A 82 11.29 2.40 -13.24
C VAL A 82 11.59 3.90 -13.23
N ILE A 83 10.67 4.68 -13.76
CA ILE A 83 10.76 6.14 -13.76
C ILE A 83 9.48 6.72 -13.18
N CYS A 84 9.61 7.79 -12.42
CA CYS A 84 8.49 8.44 -11.75
C CYS A 84 8.67 9.96 -11.77
N ALA A 85 7.69 10.66 -12.33
CA ALA A 85 7.66 12.12 -12.35
C ALA A 85 7.04 12.66 -11.06
N SER A 86 7.78 12.61 -9.97
CA SER A 86 7.32 13.08 -8.66
C SER A 86 8.52 13.50 -7.81
N THR A 87 8.34 14.52 -6.99
CA THR A 87 9.33 14.96 -5.99
C THR A 87 8.89 14.63 -4.56
N GLY A 88 7.82 13.88 -4.38
CA GLY A 88 7.22 13.60 -3.08
C GLY A 88 6.95 12.12 -2.84
N ASN A 89 5.78 11.82 -2.28
CA ASN A 89 5.42 10.48 -1.80
C ASN A 89 5.47 9.39 -2.87
N THR A 90 5.09 9.71 -4.12
CA THR A 90 5.13 8.72 -5.19
C THR A 90 6.57 8.32 -5.52
N SER A 91 7.49 9.28 -5.59
CA SER A 91 8.91 8.97 -5.85
C SER A 91 9.56 8.24 -4.68
N ALA A 92 9.24 8.61 -3.45
CA ALA A 92 9.73 7.91 -2.25
C ALA A 92 9.28 6.45 -2.26
N SER A 93 8.01 6.19 -2.56
CA SER A 93 7.47 4.84 -2.67
C SER A 93 8.11 4.08 -3.84
N ALA A 94 8.22 4.69 -5.02
CA ALA A 94 8.85 4.06 -6.18
C ALA A 94 10.29 3.64 -5.90
N ALA A 95 11.07 4.49 -5.24
CA ALA A 95 12.46 4.19 -4.88
C ALA A 95 12.55 2.99 -3.92
N ALA A 96 11.70 2.94 -2.90
CA ALA A 96 11.70 1.85 -1.92
C ALA A 96 11.29 0.51 -2.55
N TYR A 97 10.24 0.49 -3.36
CA TYR A 97 9.76 -0.75 -4.00
C TYR A 97 10.67 -1.22 -5.13
N ALA A 98 11.28 -0.31 -5.88
CA ALA A 98 12.30 -0.66 -6.87
C ALA A 98 13.55 -1.27 -6.20
N ALA A 99 13.95 -0.75 -5.06
CA ALA A 99 15.07 -1.30 -4.28
C ALA A 99 14.75 -2.69 -3.73
N ALA A 100 13.49 -2.94 -3.37
CA ALA A 100 13.04 -4.25 -2.88
C ALA A 100 12.89 -5.29 -4.00
N ALA A 101 12.78 -4.86 -5.25
CA ALA A 101 12.59 -5.75 -6.40
C ALA A 101 13.86 -6.49 -6.84
#